data_5c27c7775d302ed7a1a55c08e71ab56e
#
_entry.id   5c27c7775d302ed7a1a55c08e71ab56e
#
_cell.length_a   1.000
_cell.length_b   1.000
_cell.length_c   1.000
_cell.angle_alpha   90.00
_cell.angle_beta   90.00
_cell.angle_gamma   90.00
#
_symmetry.space_group_name_H-M   'P 1'
#
loop_
_entity.id
_entity.type
_entity.pdbx_description
1 polymer ?
#
loop_
_entity_poly.entity_id
_entity_poly.type
_entity_poly.pdbx_seq_one_letter_code
_entity_poly.pdbx_strand_id
1 'polypeptide(L)'
;MAYESLRPWLQVLEQQGMFKWVDKEVDKDWEIGAVFRMIFRAIDEDNRYGIGFRNIKGHEGGRVVGGVVAASRKMIAAALDCDASLEAIHERVTSGMNAPIEPVTVATGPVKDVIIKGDDIDLHNLPVPVWTPEKDAGPYLTPLWVTKDPDTGRRNI
;
A
#
# COMPACT_ATOMS: atom_id res chain seq x y z
N MET A 1 0.60 13.52 -12.65
CA MET A 1 0.45 12.36 -13.59
C MET A 1 -0.30 11.25 -12.87
N ALA A 2 -1.34 10.66 -13.45
CA ALA A 2 -2.05 9.54 -12.81
C ALA A 2 -1.29 8.23 -13.09
N TYR A 3 -1.04 7.44 -12.06
CA TYR A 3 -0.42 6.12 -12.19
C TYR A 3 -1.50 5.07 -12.38
N GLU A 4 -1.35 4.22 -13.38
CA GLU A 4 -2.37 3.20 -13.73
C GLU A 4 -2.51 2.12 -12.65
N SER A 5 -1.42 1.83 -11.91
CA SER A 5 -1.42 0.83 -10.85
C SER A 5 -0.23 1.01 -9.89
N LEU A 6 -0.20 0.18 -8.85
CA LEU A 6 0.90 0.18 -7.87
C LEU A 6 2.27 -0.15 -8.52
N ARG A 7 2.33 -1.06 -9.51
CA ARG A 7 3.62 -1.49 -10.08
C ARG A 7 4.36 -0.37 -10.82
N PRO A 8 3.77 0.40 -11.73
CA PRO A 8 4.40 1.60 -12.31
C PRO A 8 4.80 2.63 -11.26
N TRP A 9 3.99 2.82 -10.23
CA TRP A 9 4.34 3.72 -9.14
C TRP A 9 5.60 3.28 -8.39
N LEU A 10 5.74 2.01 -8.06
CA LEU A 10 6.95 1.48 -7.42
C LEU A 10 8.20 1.69 -8.28
N GLN A 11 8.10 1.55 -9.60
CA GLN A 11 9.21 1.81 -10.52
C GLN A 11 9.64 3.28 -10.47
N VAL A 12 8.70 4.22 -10.42
CA VAL A 12 9.00 5.64 -10.29
C VAL A 12 9.71 5.92 -8.96
N LEU A 13 9.22 5.38 -7.86
CA LEU A 13 9.84 5.54 -6.54
C LEU A 13 11.26 4.96 -6.51
N GLU A 14 11.47 3.80 -7.13
CA GLU A 14 12.79 3.15 -7.22
C GLU A 14 13.78 4.00 -8.03
N GLN A 15 13.36 4.53 -9.20
CA GLN A 15 14.16 5.44 -10.02
C GLN A 15 14.52 6.74 -9.30
N GLN A 16 13.65 7.23 -8.44
CA GLN A 16 13.87 8.42 -7.63
C GLN A 16 14.62 8.15 -6.30
N GLY A 17 15.03 6.91 -6.05
CA GLY A 17 15.70 6.52 -4.80
C GLY A 17 14.81 6.53 -3.56
N MET A 18 13.49 6.63 -3.76
CA MET A 18 12.48 6.67 -2.69
C MET A 18 11.89 5.29 -2.35
N PHE A 19 12.41 4.22 -2.95
CA PHE A 19 11.98 2.85 -2.67
C PHE A 19 13.14 1.86 -2.80
N LYS A 20 13.13 0.81 -1.96
CA LYS A 20 14.15 -0.23 -1.96
C LYS A 20 13.52 -1.61 -1.84
N TRP A 21 14.08 -2.58 -2.57
CA TRP A 21 13.74 -3.99 -2.42
C TRP A 21 14.71 -4.71 -1.46
N VAL A 22 14.16 -5.64 -0.70
CA VAL A 22 14.90 -6.63 0.09
C VAL A 22 14.73 -7.99 -0.58
N ASP A 23 15.86 -8.57 -1.05
CA ASP A 23 15.92 -9.88 -1.70
C ASP A 23 16.26 -11.00 -0.73
N LYS A 24 16.88 -10.65 0.40
CA LYS A 24 17.16 -11.60 1.47
C LYS A 24 15.84 -12.16 1.99
N GLU A 25 15.83 -13.47 2.28
CA GLU A 25 14.70 -14.10 2.93
C GLU A 25 14.36 -13.42 4.25
N VAL A 26 13.07 -13.12 4.46
CA VAL A 26 12.56 -12.48 5.68
C VAL A 26 11.40 -13.28 6.26
N ASP A 27 11.32 -13.28 7.57
CA ASP A 27 10.19 -13.80 8.31
C ASP A 27 9.12 -12.71 8.48
N LYS A 28 7.91 -12.95 7.93
CA LYS A 28 6.82 -11.98 7.97
C LYS A 28 6.32 -11.68 9.39
N ASP A 29 6.47 -12.63 10.31
CA ASP A 29 5.92 -12.52 11.65
C ASP A 29 6.86 -11.75 12.60
N TRP A 30 8.16 -11.62 12.25
CA TRP A 30 9.16 -10.99 13.10
C TRP A 30 9.86 -9.80 12.45
N GLU A 31 10.25 -9.93 11.17
CA GLU A 31 11.19 -8.99 10.57
C GLU A 31 10.50 -7.84 9.83
N ILE A 32 9.43 -8.12 9.08
CA ILE A 32 8.77 -7.09 8.23
C ILE A 32 8.28 -5.91 9.07
N GLY A 33 7.52 -6.16 10.13
CA GLY A 33 7.02 -5.11 11.03
C GLY A 33 8.14 -4.34 11.73
N ALA A 34 9.23 -5.04 12.11
CA ALA A 34 10.39 -4.41 12.74
C ALA A 34 11.12 -3.46 11.78
N VAL A 35 11.32 -3.86 10.51
CA VAL A 35 11.96 -3.02 9.50
C VAL A 35 11.12 -1.78 9.19
N PHE A 36 9.81 -1.90 9.04
CA PHE A 36 8.94 -0.73 8.90
C PHE A 36 9.07 0.23 10.06
N ARG A 37 9.01 -0.30 11.28
CA ARG A 37 9.15 0.51 12.49
C ARG A 37 10.50 1.22 12.56
N MET A 38 11.58 0.55 12.16
CA MET A 38 12.91 1.16 12.09
C MET A 38 12.93 2.34 11.11
N ILE A 39 12.40 2.17 9.90
CA ILE A 39 12.35 3.24 8.89
C ILE A 39 11.59 4.46 9.43
N PHE A 40 10.41 4.24 10.02
CA PHE A 40 9.57 5.33 10.48
C PHE A 40 10.02 6.01 11.78
N ARG A 41 10.83 5.33 12.60
CA ARG A 41 11.28 5.87 13.90
C ARG A 41 12.73 6.32 13.91
N ALA A 42 13.61 5.69 13.14
CA ALA A 42 15.04 5.95 13.18
C ALA A 42 15.56 6.77 11.99
N ILE A 43 14.75 6.95 10.94
CA ILE A 43 15.13 7.73 9.77
C ILE A 43 14.34 9.03 9.75
N ASP A 44 15.05 10.16 9.57
CA ASP A 44 14.43 11.47 9.41
C ASP A 44 13.45 11.47 8.24
N GLU A 45 12.36 12.20 8.36
CA GLU A 45 11.24 12.20 7.41
C GLU A 45 11.70 12.43 5.96
N ASP A 46 12.60 13.38 5.74
CA ASP A 46 13.13 13.72 4.42
C ASP A 46 13.95 12.60 3.74
N ASN A 47 14.43 11.64 4.52
CA ASN A 47 15.26 10.51 4.08
C ASN A 47 14.50 9.17 4.09
N ARG A 48 13.24 9.16 4.53
CA ARG A 48 12.42 7.95 4.54
C ARG A 48 12.11 7.49 3.13
N TYR A 49 12.03 6.17 2.99
CA TYR A 49 11.73 5.49 1.73
C TYR A 49 10.71 4.37 1.95
N GLY A 50 10.00 4.03 0.91
CA GLY A 50 9.20 2.81 0.85
C GLY A 50 10.11 1.59 0.75
N ILE A 51 9.62 0.45 1.24
CA ILE A 51 10.37 -0.80 1.20
C ILE A 51 9.48 -1.94 0.75
N GLY A 52 10.07 -2.86 -0.03
CA GLY A 52 9.43 -4.08 -0.48
C GLY A 52 10.25 -5.32 -0.14
N PHE A 53 9.56 -6.40 0.16
CA PHE A 53 10.12 -7.71 0.42
C PHE A 53 9.60 -8.67 -0.63
N ARG A 54 10.49 -9.39 -1.32
CA ARG A 54 10.12 -10.31 -2.40
C ARG A 54 10.60 -11.75 -2.21
N ASN A 55 11.19 -12.02 -1.05
CA ASN A 55 11.54 -13.37 -0.62
C ASN A 55 11.03 -13.55 0.82
N ILE A 56 9.82 -14.07 0.95
CA ILE A 56 9.13 -14.20 2.23
C ILE A 56 9.05 -15.68 2.58
N LYS A 57 9.61 -16.04 3.71
CA LYS A 57 9.66 -17.42 4.21
C LYS A 57 8.26 -18.05 4.20
N GLY A 58 8.12 -19.19 3.54
CA GLY A 58 6.86 -19.93 3.44
C GLY A 58 5.84 -19.34 2.46
N HIS A 59 6.18 -18.30 1.68
CA HIS A 59 5.28 -17.66 0.71
C HIS A 59 5.99 -17.42 -0.62
N GLU A 60 6.24 -18.49 -1.38
CA GLU A 60 6.90 -18.41 -2.69
C GLU A 60 6.15 -17.47 -3.65
N GLY A 61 6.87 -16.55 -4.28
CA GLY A 61 6.29 -15.52 -5.15
C GLY A 61 5.50 -14.41 -4.44
N GLY A 62 5.28 -14.53 -3.12
CA GLY A 62 4.63 -13.51 -2.29
C GLY A 62 5.47 -12.24 -2.20
N ARG A 63 4.81 -11.08 -2.14
CA ARG A 63 5.46 -9.79 -1.99
C ARG A 63 4.71 -8.92 -1.00
N VAL A 64 5.45 -8.21 -0.16
CA VAL A 64 4.90 -7.19 0.74
C VAL A 64 5.62 -5.88 0.46
N VAL A 65 4.86 -4.81 0.27
CA VAL A 65 5.40 -3.45 0.13
C VAL A 65 4.72 -2.53 1.12
N GLY A 66 5.44 -1.53 1.60
CA GLY A 66 4.86 -0.53 2.48
C GLY A 66 5.65 0.77 2.50
N GLY A 67 5.04 1.82 3.09
CA GLY A 67 5.59 3.16 3.08
C GLY A 67 5.65 3.78 1.67
N VAL A 68 4.81 3.31 0.73
CA VAL A 68 4.94 3.66 -0.70
C VAL A 68 4.15 4.91 -1.11
N VAL A 69 3.44 5.55 -0.18
CA VAL A 69 2.75 6.82 -0.45
C VAL A 69 3.12 7.87 0.58
N ALA A 70 3.12 7.52 1.86
CA ALA A 70 3.19 8.47 2.96
C ALA A 70 4.42 8.28 3.87
N ALA A 71 5.51 7.70 3.38
CA ALA A 71 6.75 7.63 4.16
C ALA A 71 7.37 9.02 4.36
N SER A 72 7.21 9.91 3.37
CA SER A 72 7.68 11.30 3.44
C SER A 72 6.75 12.25 2.67
N ARG A 73 6.80 13.55 2.98
CA ARG A 73 6.09 14.59 2.21
C ARG A 73 6.47 14.60 0.74
N LYS A 74 7.75 14.38 0.43
CA LYS A 74 8.23 14.27 -0.96
C LYS A 74 7.50 13.15 -1.71
N MET A 75 7.28 12.02 -1.06
CA MET A 75 6.56 10.89 -1.66
C MET A 75 5.07 11.19 -1.84
N ILE A 76 4.42 11.85 -0.86
CA ILE A 76 3.04 12.31 -1.00
C ILE A 76 2.92 13.28 -2.17
N ALA A 77 3.80 14.27 -2.25
CA ALA A 77 3.83 15.27 -3.31
C ALA A 77 4.02 14.62 -4.69
N ALA A 78 4.96 13.67 -4.80
CA ALA A 78 5.18 12.91 -6.03
C ALA A 78 3.94 12.09 -6.45
N ALA A 79 3.22 11.48 -5.49
CA ALA A 79 2.00 10.75 -5.76
C ALA A 79 0.85 11.67 -6.23
N LEU A 80 0.80 12.89 -5.71
CA LEU A 80 -0.21 13.91 -6.04
C LEU A 80 0.16 14.79 -7.23
N ASP A 81 1.38 14.66 -7.73
CA ASP A 81 1.93 15.52 -8.83
C ASP A 81 1.88 17.01 -8.46
N CYS A 82 2.45 17.38 -7.31
CA CYS A 82 2.52 18.75 -6.80
C CYS A 82 3.83 19.00 -6.03
N ASP A 83 4.08 20.23 -5.60
CA ASP A 83 5.22 20.59 -4.78
C ASP A 83 5.11 19.97 -3.36
N ALA A 84 6.27 19.70 -2.72
CA ALA A 84 6.33 19.07 -1.40
C ALA A 84 6.09 20.06 -0.23
N SER A 85 5.44 21.18 -0.47
CA SER A 85 4.95 22.07 0.58
C SER A 85 3.62 21.57 1.15
N LEU A 86 3.33 21.91 2.40
CA LEU A 86 2.04 21.54 3.00
C LEU A 86 0.89 22.24 2.30
N GLU A 87 1.11 23.47 1.86
CA GLU A 87 0.14 24.29 1.14
C GLU A 87 -0.25 23.64 -0.20
N ALA A 88 0.74 23.25 -1.01
CA ALA A 88 0.50 22.62 -2.32
C ALA A 88 -0.20 21.25 -2.17
N ILE A 89 0.19 20.44 -1.19
CA ILE A 89 -0.46 19.16 -0.89
C ILE A 89 -1.91 19.39 -0.47
N HIS A 90 -2.15 20.36 0.43
CA HIS A 90 -3.50 20.69 0.90
C HIS A 90 -4.39 21.19 -0.24
N GLU A 91 -3.88 22.11 -1.05
CA GLU A 91 -4.59 22.63 -2.22
C GLU A 91 -4.95 21.54 -3.22
N ARG A 92 -3.98 20.64 -3.51
CA ARG A 92 -4.18 19.53 -4.44
C ARG A 92 -5.25 18.55 -3.96
N VAL A 93 -5.22 18.18 -2.66
CA VAL A 93 -6.23 17.30 -2.05
C VAL A 93 -7.60 17.97 -2.04
N THR A 94 -7.69 19.23 -1.59
CA THR A 94 -8.94 19.99 -1.54
C THR A 94 -9.55 20.16 -2.93
N SER A 95 -8.75 20.46 -3.93
CA SER A 95 -9.19 20.54 -5.32
C SER A 95 -9.78 19.22 -5.82
N GLY A 96 -9.12 18.09 -5.51
CA GLY A 96 -9.64 16.76 -5.86
C GLY A 96 -10.96 16.43 -5.17
N MET A 97 -11.11 16.81 -3.90
CA MET A 97 -12.36 16.60 -3.15
C MET A 97 -13.53 17.42 -3.70
N ASN A 98 -13.24 18.63 -4.21
CA ASN A 98 -14.25 19.52 -4.79
C ASN A 98 -14.62 19.18 -6.24
N ALA A 99 -13.83 18.33 -6.91
CA ALA A 99 -14.07 17.90 -8.28
C ALA A 99 -14.00 16.35 -8.39
N PRO A 100 -14.92 15.62 -7.75
CA PRO A 100 -14.94 14.16 -7.78
C PRO A 100 -15.18 13.65 -9.20
N ILE A 101 -14.52 12.55 -9.53
CA ILE A 101 -14.71 11.84 -10.81
C ILE A 101 -15.63 10.64 -10.57
N GLU A 102 -16.71 10.55 -11.34
CA GLU A 102 -17.65 9.44 -11.24
C GLU A 102 -16.97 8.10 -11.65
N PRO A 103 -17.18 7.02 -10.87
CA PRO A 103 -16.60 5.74 -11.19
C PRO A 103 -17.25 5.12 -12.43
N VAL A 104 -16.40 4.54 -13.29
CA VAL A 104 -16.87 3.81 -14.48
C VAL A 104 -17.06 2.34 -14.14
N THR A 105 -18.23 1.78 -14.48
CA THR A 105 -18.49 0.35 -14.31
C THR A 105 -17.94 -0.42 -15.52
N VAL A 106 -17.08 -1.41 -15.24
CA VAL A 106 -16.50 -2.28 -16.25
C VAL A 106 -16.97 -3.73 -16.05
N ALA A 107 -17.06 -4.50 -17.14
CA ALA A 107 -17.52 -5.90 -17.07
C ALA A 107 -16.49 -6.83 -16.41
N THR A 108 -15.20 -6.54 -16.59
CA THR A 108 -14.08 -7.32 -16.03
C THR A 108 -12.90 -6.40 -15.70
N GLY A 109 -11.92 -6.92 -14.98
CA GLY A 109 -10.66 -6.25 -14.64
C GLY A 109 -9.71 -7.22 -13.95
N PRO A 110 -8.45 -6.81 -13.70
CA PRO A 110 -7.41 -7.68 -13.11
C PRO A 110 -7.80 -8.32 -11.76
N VAL A 111 -8.71 -7.71 -11.03
CA VAL A 111 -9.25 -8.27 -9.77
C VAL A 111 -10.00 -9.59 -9.97
N LYS A 112 -10.37 -9.93 -11.21
CA LYS A 112 -11.07 -11.17 -11.57
C LYS A 112 -10.17 -12.21 -12.22
N ASP A 113 -8.88 -11.95 -12.38
CA ASP A 113 -7.94 -12.89 -13.03
C ASP A 113 -7.70 -14.14 -12.17
N VAL A 114 -7.77 -13.99 -10.84
CA VAL A 114 -7.67 -15.10 -9.89
C VAL A 114 -8.91 -15.10 -9.00
N ILE A 115 -9.67 -16.18 -9.03
CA ILE A 115 -10.88 -16.36 -8.22
C ILE A 115 -10.73 -17.66 -7.43
N ILE A 116 -10.63 -17.56 -6.11
CA ILE A 116 -10.60 -18.69 -5.18
C ILE A 116 -11.94 -18.76 -4.47
N LYS A 117 -12.56 -19.96 -4.38
CA LYS A 117 -13.91 -20.13 -3.84
C LYS A 117 -14.02 -21.35 -2.94
N GLY A 118 -15.00 -21.30 -2.03
CA GLY A 118 -15.34 -22.45 -1.18
C GLY A 118 -14.18 -22.89 -0.28
N ASP A 119 -13.93 -24.17 -0.25
CA ASP A 119 -12.93 -24.82 0.61
C ASP A 119 -11.47 -24.54 0.19
N ASP A 120 -11.26 -23.98 -1.01
CA ASP A 120 -9.92 -23.57 -1.48
C ASP A 120 -9.46 -22.24 -0.87
N ILE A 121 -10.35 -21.52 -0.15
CA ILE A 121 -10.01 -20.25 0.48
C ILE A 121 -9.17 -20.49 1.73
N ASP A 122 -7.91 -20.06 1.67
CA ASP A 122 -7.02 -20.01 2.83
C ASP A 122 -6.31 -18.67 2.90
N LEU A 123 -6.67 -17.85 3.88
CA LEU A 123 -6.07 -16.53 4.10
C LEU A 123 -4.62 -16.61 4.58
N HIS A 124 -4.17 -17.75 5.11
CA HIS A 124 -2.78 -17.96 5.51
C HIS A 124 -1.82 -18.06 4.30
N ASN A 125 -2.35 -18.28 3.09
CA ASN A 125 -1.56 -18.22 1.86
C ASN A 125 -1.15 -16.78 1.49
N LEU A 126 -1.74 -15.77 2.11
CA LEU A 126 -1.32 -14.38 1.93
C LEU A 126 -0.16 -14.05 2.88
N PRO A 127 0.91 -13.39 2.41
CA PRO A 127 2.07 -13.02 3.23
C PRO A 127 1.77 -11.82 4.14
N VAL A 128 0.70 -11.91 4.92
CA VAL A 128 0.30 -10.84 5.85
C VAL A 128 1.19 -10.83 7.07
N PRO A 129 1.88 -9.71 7.40
CA PRO A 129 2.75 -9.63 8.55
C PRO A 129 2.01 -9.63 9.89
N VAL A 130 2.69 -10.13 10.93
CA VAL A 130 2.39 -9.75 12.31
C VAL A 130 3.11 -8.43 12.60
N TRP A 131 2.36 -7.34 12.76
CA TRP A 131 2.96 -6.00 12.84
C TRP A 131 3.67 -5.75 14.16
N THR A 132 3.18 -6.33 15.25
CA THR A 132 3.78 -6.23 16.57
C THR A 132 3.80 -7.62 17.21
N PRO A 133 4.85 -8.43 16.98
CA PRO A 133 4.99 -9.74 17.60
C PRO A 133 4.79 -9.68 19.12
N GLU A 134 4.19 -10.70 19.68
CA GLU A 134 3.84 -10.83 21.10
C GLU A 134 2.75 -9.86 21.63
N LYS A 135 2.29 -8.92 20.80
CA LYS A 135 1.20 -7.97 21.12
C LYS A 135 -0.04 -8.21 20.27
N ASP A 136 0.15 -8.43 18.98
CA ASP A 136 -0.94 -8.72 18.07
C ASP A 136 -1.39 -10.18 18.23
N ALA A 137 -2.69 -10.43 18.10
CA ALA A 137 -3.24 -11.79 18.17
C ALA A 137 -2.87 -12.67 16.96
N GLY A 138 -2.34 -12.06 15.90
CA GLY A 138 -1.93 -12.72 14.66
C GLY A 138 -1.76 -11.73 13.52
N PRO A 139 -1.52 -12.22 12.29
CA PRO A 139 -1.45 -11.36 11.12
C PRO A 139 -2.81 -10.71 10.85
N TYR A 140 -2.80 -9.43 10.47
CA TYR A 140 -4.02 -8.70 10.12
C TYR A 140 -3.79 -7.64 9.05
N LEU A 141 -4.86 -7.31 8.33
CA LEU A 141 -4.92 -6.23 7.36
C LEU A 141 -5.87 -5.13 7.87
N THR A 142 -5.52 -3.88 7.59
CA THR A 142 -6.36 -2.71 7.87
C THR A 142 -6.72 -2.00 6.55
N PRO A 143 -7.49 -2.64 5.66
CA PRO A 143 -7.83 -2.05 4.37
C PRO A 143 -8.92 -0.98 4.53
N LEU A 144 -9.00 -0.10 3.54
CA LEU A 144 -10.18 0.72 3.33
C LEU A 144 -11.28 -0.16 2.71
N TRP A 145 -12.41 -0.24 3.39
CA TRP A 145 -13.57 -1.01 2.93
C TRP A 145 -14.49 -0.15 2.10
N VAL A 146 -14.51 -0.37 0.79
CA VAL A 146 -15.50 0.26 -0.08
C VAL A 146 -16.83 -0.47 0.07
N THR A 147 -17.80 0.18 0.69
CA THR A 147 -19.13 -0.36 0.93
C THR A 147 -20.18 0.33 0.04
N LYS A 148 -21.36 -0.26 -0.03
CA LYS A 148 -22.51 0.29 -0.73
C LYS A 148 -23.74 0.12 0.15
N ASP A 149 -24.41 1.22 0.41
CA ASP A 149 -25.70 1.22 1.11
C ASP A 149 -26.74 0.41 0.31
N PRO A 150 -27.37 -0.60 0.90
CA PRO A 150 -28.31 -1.46 0.17
C PRO A 150 -29.58 -0.75 -0.29
N ASP A 151 -30.03 0.28 0.44
CA ASP A 151 -31.27 0.97 0.17
C ASP A 151 -31.08 2.13 -0.81
N THR A 152 -30.06 2.95 -0.60
CA THR A 152 -29.79 4.17 -1.40
C THR A 152 -28.82 3.95 -2.55
N GLY A 153 -28.03 2.88 -2.51
CA GLY A 153 -26.96 2.62 -3.45
C GLY A 153 -25.72 3.51 -3.28
N ARG A 154 -25.69 4.39 -2.26
CA ARG A 154 -24.56 5.30 -2.00
C ARG A 154 -23.33 4.51 -1.58
N ARG A 155 -22.19 4.83 -2.22
CA ARG A 155 -20.89 4.28 -1.81
C ARG A 155 -20.30 5.06 -0.63
N ASN A 156 -19.57 4.34 0.20
CA ASN A 156 -18.82 4.88 1.33
C ASN A 156 -17.50 4.12 1.52
N ILE A 157 -16.54 4.73 2.16
CA ILE A 157 -15.24 4.17 2.53
C ILE A 157 -15.08 4.25 4.03
#